data_be9f5fdc70267601b368875c6fb1d83b
#
_entry.id   be9f5fdc70267601b368875c6fb1d83b
#
_cell.length_a   1.000
_cell.length_b   1.000
_cell.length_c   1.000
_cell.angle_alpha   90.00
_cell.angle_beta   90.00
_cell.angle_gamma   90.00
#
_symmetry.space_group_name_H-M   'P 1'
#
loop_
_entity.id
_entity.type
_entity.pdbx_description
1 polymer ?
#
loop_
_entity_poly.entity_id
_entity_poly.type
_entity_poly.pdbx_seq_one_letter_code
_entity_poly.pdbx_strand_id
1 'polypeptide(L)'
;TINRPDVMNALHPPSHREFDEVWSEFTNNEDLWVGIITGAGERAFSAGNDLKYQASGGDRSGMPETGFAGLTARFNLNKPIIAAVNGVAMGGGMEIALACDLIIASSNAKFALPEPKVGLAALAGGMQRLPRQIGMKNAMGMMLTGRHVEAAEAKELGIVNEVVESQADLMDRARDWARQIEACSPMSIRATKQVAYESLNEASLEASMSSQYTAVHDLFSSEDFVEGPVAFAEKRAPNWKGK
;
A
#
# COMPACT_ATOMS: atom_id res chain seq x y z
N THR A 1 -5.57 -9.26 -7.17
CA THR A 1 -4.54 -9.31 -8.23
C THR A 1 -4.88 -8.32 -9.33
N ILE A 2 -3.91 -7.50 -9.76
CA ILE A 2 -4.02 -6.66 -10.97
C ILE A 2 -3.88 -7.59 -12.17
N ASN A 3 -4.94 -7.80 -12.94
CA ASN A 3 -4.98 -8.85 -13.95
C ASN A 3 -5.19 -8.31 -15.37
N ARG A 4 -4.17 -7.61 -15.89
CA ARG A 4 -4.06 -7.14 -17.29
C ARG A 4 -2.63 -7.36 -17.81
N PRO A 5 -2.09 -8.61 -17.80
CA PRO A 5 -0.68 -8.89 -18.07
C PRO A 5 -0.26 -8.50 -19.50
N ASP A 6 -1.15 -8.53 -20.49
CA ASP A 6 -0.87 -8.17 -21.88
C ASP A 6 -0.48 -6.69 -22.06
N VAL A 7 -0.93 -5.83 -21.13
CA VAL A 7 -0.59 -4.40 -21.09
C VAL A 7 0.25 -4.05 -19.87
N MET A 8 1.06 -4.98 -19.36
CA MET A 8 1.92 -4.77 -18.21
C MET A 8 1.14 -4.35 -16.94
N ASN A 9 -0.08 -4.85 -16.78
CA ASN A 9 -0.96 -4.50 -15.68
C ASN A 9 -1.25 -2.99 -15.57
N ALA A 10 -1.21 -2.26 -16.68
CA ALA A 10 -1.61 -0.86 -16.73
C ALA A 10 -3.11 -0.71 -16.47
N LEU A 11 -3.51 0.35 -15.75
CA LEU A 11 -4.89 0.57 -15.31
C LEU A 11 -5.59 1.64 -16.16
N HIS A 12 -6.89 1.45 -16.35
CA HIS A 12 -7.79 2.34 -17.07
C HIS A 12 -9.05 2.59 -16.22
N PRO A 13 -9.93 3.55 -16.57
CA PRO A 13 -11.09 3.91 -15.73
C PRO A 13 -11.95 2.73 -15.23
N PRO A 14 -12.30 1.73 -16.05
CA PRO A 14 -13.02 0.55 -15.53
C PRO A 14 -12.26 -0.18 -14.42
N SER A 15 -10.94 -0.32 -14.54
CA SER A 15 -10.11 -0.97 -13.50
C SER A 15 -10.13 -0.20 -12.18
N HIS A 16 -10.14 1.14 -12.24
CA HIS A 16 -10.19 1.95 -11.00
C HIS A 16 -11.49 1.76 -10.24
N ARG A 17 -12.62 1.65 -10.95
CA ARG A 17 -13.94 1.39 -10.34
C ARG A 17 -14.01 0.00 -9.71
N GLU A 18 -13.57 -1.03 -10.44
CA GLU A 18 -13.51 -2.40 -9.92
C GLU A 18 -12.65 -2.50 -8.65
N PHE A 19 -11.48 -1.85 -8.65
CA PHE A 19 -10.65 -1.78 -7.45
C PHE A 19 -11.29 -1.03 -6.29
N ASP A 20 -12.03 0.04 -6.56
CA ASP A 20 -12.74 0.79 -5.54
C ASP A 20 -13.79 -0.07 -4.83
N GLU A 21 -14.53 -0.90 -5.60
CA GLU A 21 -15.48 -1.88 -5.05
C GLU A 21 -14.78 -2.92 -4.19
N VAL A 22 -13.67 -3.50 -4.68
CA VAL A 22 -12.89 -4.51 -3.93
C VAL A 22 -12.33 -3.93 -2.62
N TRP A 23 -11.78 -2.72 -2.64
CA TRP A 23 -11.27 -2.09 -1.42
C TRP A 23 -12.39 -1.67 -0.47
N SER A 24 -13.57 -1.33 -0.99
CA SER A 24 -14.74 -1.04 -0.16
C SER A 24 -15.24 -2.29 0.56
N GLU A 25 -15.30 -3.43 -0.15
CA GLU A 25 -15.60 -4.72 0.48
C GLU A 25 -14.55 -5.06 1.54
N PHE A 26 -13.26 -4.99 1.22
CA PHE A 26 -12.18 -5.24 2.18
C PHE A 26 -12.29 -4.35 3.43
N THR A 27 -12.60 -3.07 3.25
CA THR A 27 -12.76 -2.13 4.36
C THR A 27 -13.89 -2.53 5.29
N ASN A 28 -15.04 -2.93 4.73
CA ASN A 28 -16.28 -3.16 5.46
C ASN A 28 -16.45 -4.60 5.98
N ASN A 29 -15.74 -5.57 5.41
CA ASN A 29 -15.85 -6.97 5.81
C ASN A 29 -14.98 -7.24 7.05
N GLU A 30 -15.61 -7.49 8.19
CA GLU A 30 -14.93 -7.69 9.48
C GLU A 30 -14.05 -8.95 9.52
N ASP A 31 -14.32 -9.94 8.67
CA ASP A 31 -13.55 -11.18 8.58
C ASP A 31 -12.23 -11.02 7.82
N LEU A 32 -12.03 -9.90 7.14
CA LEU A 32 -10.82 -9.59 6.38
C LEU A 32 -9.92 -8.63 7.16
N TRP A 33 -8.75 -9.07 7.56
CA TRP A 33 -7.85 -8.30 8.43
C TRP A 33 -6.63 -7.72 7.70
N VAL A 34 -6.10 -8.44 6.70
CA VAL A 34 -4.90 -8.04 5.93
C VAL A 34 -5.17 -8.17 4.44
N GLY A 35 -4.80 -7.18 3.66
CA GLY A 35 -4.86 -7.22 2.19
C GLY A 35 -3.49 -7.45 1.57
N ILE A 36 -3.41 -8.27 0.51
CA ILE A 36 -2.22 -8.40 -0.32
C ILE A 36 -2.60 -8.04 -1.76
N ILE A 37 -1.85 -7.11 -2.38
CA ILE A 37 -2.00 -6.76 -3.79
C ILE A 37 -0.76 -7.18 -4.58
N THR A 38 -0.96 -7.80 -5.74
CA THR A 38 0.12 -8.19 -6.66
C THR A 38 -0.33 -8.08 -8.11
N GLY A 39 0.61 -8.14 -9.07
CA GLY A 39 0.32 -8.18 -10.49
C GLY A 39 0.24 -9.61 -11.03
N ALA A 40 -0.63 -9.85 -12.00
CA ALA A 40 -0.67 -11.12 -12.75
C ALA A 40 0.54 -11.25 -13.67
N GLY A 41 1.05 -12.48 -13.82
CA GLY A 41 2.21 -12.79 -14.65
C GLY A 41 3.53 -12.39 -13.99
N GLU A 42 4.59 -12.43 -14.78
CA GLU A 42 5.97 -12.30 -14.27
C GLU A 42 6.62 -10.95 -14.57
N ARG A 43 6.01 -10.12 -15.41
CA ARG A 43 6.67 -8.95 -16.00
C ARG A 43 6.46 -7.69 -15.20
N ALA A 44 5.28 -7.50 -14.64
CA ALA A 44 4.92 -6.26 -13.98
C ALA A 44 3.97 -6.46 -12.81
N PHE A 45 4.20 -5.71 -11.77
CA PHE A 45 3.18 -5.38 -10.79
C PHE A 45 2.13 -4.48 -11.45
N SER A 46 2.55 -3.29 -11.90
CA SER A 46 1.76 -2.42 -12.76
C SER A 46 2.64 -1.36 -13.43
N ALA A 47 2.43 -1.12 -14.71
CA ALA A 47 3.04 0.00 -15.44
C ALA A 47 2.32 1.34 -15.24
N GLY A 48 1.33 1.38 -14.35
CA GLY A 48 0.58 2.61 -14.02
C GLY A 48 -0.59 2.88 -14.95
N ASN A 49 -0.76 4.12 -15.37
CA ASN A 49 -1.88 4.51 -16.23
C ASN A 49 -1.75 3.94 -17.66
N ASP A 50 -2.85 3.45 -18.22
CA ASP A 50 -2.89 2.94 -19.59
C ASP A 50 -2.90 4.11 -20.60
N LEU A 51 -1.70 4.59 -20.93
CA LEU A 51 -1.51 5.72 -21.87
C LEU A 51 -2.00 5.41 -23.29
N LYS A 52 -2.02 4.13 -23.70
CA LYS A 52 -2.58 3.74 -25.01
C LYS A 52 -4.08 3.90 -25.02
N TYR A 53 -4.75 3.45 -23.98
CA TYR A 53 -6.19 3.68 -23.80
C TYR A 53 -6.50 5.18 -23.78
N GLN A 54 -5.72 5.97 -23.05
CA GLN A 54 -5.89 7.43 -23.00
C GLN A 54 -5.67 8.09 -24.37
N ALA A 55 -4.65 7.69 -25.13
CA ALA A 55 -4.33 8.25 -26.45
C ALA A 55 -5.35 7.86 -27.53
N SER A 56 -6.04 6.71 -27.39
CA SER A 56 -7.08 6.27 -28.32
C SER A 56 -8.43 6.99 -28.13
N GLY A 57 -8.49 8.02 -27.25
CA GLY A 57 -9.74 8.75 -26.95
C GLY A 57 -10.65 8.00 -25.98
N GLY A 58 -10.11 7.01 -25.25
CA GLY A 58 -10.82 6.32 -24.19
C GLY A 58 -11.40 7.28 -23.14
N ASP A 59 -12.55 6.92 -22.60
CA ASP A 59 -13.20 7.68 -21.53
C ASP A 59 -12.24 7.92 -20.36
N ARG A 60 -12.02 9.18 -20.01
CA ARG A 60 -11.18 9.60 -18.88
C ARG A 60 -11.98 9.83 -17.60
N SER A 61 -13.31 9.75 -17.67
CA SER A 61 -14.18 9.84 -16.51
C SER A 61 -14.12 8.56 -15.68
N GLY A 62 -14.36 8.68 -14.39
CA GLY A 62 -14.49 7.50 -13.52
C GLY A 62 -13.27 7.17 -12.68
N MET A 63 -12.36 8.13 -12.45
CA MET A 63 -11.47 8.05 -11.31
C MET A 63 -12.32 8.17 -10.03
N PRO A 64 -12.34 7.17 -9.15
CA PRO A 64 -13.08 7.26 -7.90
C PRO A 64 -12.47 8.33 -6.96
N GLU A 65 -13.24 8.85 -6.02
CA GLU A 65 -12.75 9.78 -5.00
C GLU A 65 -11.61 9.17 -4.16
N THR A 66 -11.59 7.85 -4.05
CA THR A 66 -10.53 7.06 -3.41
C THR A 66 -9.23 6.99 -4.22
N GLY A 67 -9.19 7.63 -5.40
CA GLY A 67 -8.01 7.83 -6.22
C GLY A 67 -7.65 6.66 -7.13
N PHE A 68 -6.41 6.66 -7.60
CA PHE A 68 -5.88 5.66 -8.53
C PHE A 68 -5.97 4.26 -7.91
N ALA A 69 -6.47 3.29 -8.68
CA ALA A 69 -6.78 1.93 -8.22
C ALA A 69 -7.71 1.89 -6.99
N GLY A 70 -8.59 2.89 -6.79
CA GLY A 70 -9.46 2.95 -5.62
C GLY A 70 -8.74 2.98 -4.27
N LEU A 71 -7.43 3.28 -4.26
CA LEU A 71 -6.57 3.12 -3.09
C LEU A 71 -5.78 4.38 -2.73
N THR A 72 -5.21 5.08 -3.73
CA THR A 72 -4.20 6.10 -3.44
C THR A 72 -4.71 7.35 -2.70
N ALA A 73 -6.02 7.55 -2.66
CA ALA A 73 -6.68 8.58 -1.84
C ALA A 73 -7.67 8.01 -0.81
N ARG A 74 -7.57 6.72 -0.49
CA ARG A 74 -8.40 6.05 0.51
C ARG A 74 -7.78 6.19 1.91
N PHE A 75 -7.89 7.36 2.50
CA PHE A 75 -7.23 7.70 3.77
C PHE A 75 -7.90 7.09 5.02
N ASN A 76 -9.12 6.58 4.88
CA ASN A 76 -9.89 5.98 5.98
C ASN A 76 -9.71 4.45 6.09
N LEU A 77 -8.77 3.85 5.35
CA LEU A 77 -8.50 2.42 5.39
C LEU A 77 -7.41 2.10 6.43
N ASN A 78 -7.84 1.73 7.64
CA ASN A 78 -6.93 1.40 8.74
C ASN A 78 -6.51 -0.08 8.78
N LYS A 79 -7.02 -0.94 7.89
CA LYS A 79 -6.53 -2.31 7.73
C LYS A 79 -5.21 -2.33 6.97
N PRO A 80 -4.22 -3.16 7.35
CA PRO A 80 -2.94 -3.22 6.67
C PRO A 80 -3.04 -3.81 5.27
N ILE A 81 -2.22 -3.26 4.36
CA ILE A 81 -2.09 -3.71 2.98
C ILE A 81 -0.61 -3.96 2.67
N ILE A 82 -0.33 -5.11 2.06
CA ILE A 82 0.99 -5.51 1.58
C ILE A 82 1.00 -5.47 0.06
N ALA A 83 1.94 -4.74 -0.54
CA ALA A 83 2.24 -4.84 -1.95
C ALA A 83 3.27 -5.96 -2.18
N ALA A 84 2.88 -7.01 -2.89
CA ALA A 84 3.78 -8.05 -3.38
C ALA A 84 4.19 -7.71 -4.82
N VAL A 85 5.32 -7.03 -4.96
CA VAL A 85 5.76 -6.44 -6.23
C VAL A 85 6.55 -7.47 -7.04
N ASN A 86 5.87 -8.10 -8.00
CA ASN A 86 6.38 -9.21 -8.81
C ASN A 86 7.22 -8.80 -10.03
N GLY A 87 7.39 -7.52 -10.29
CA GLY A 87 8.13 -7.01 -11.45
C GLY A 87 8.09 -5.48 -11.51
N VAL A 88 7.88 -4.93 -12.70
CA VAL A 88 7.85 -3.48 -12.91
C VAL A 88 6.71 -2.80 -12.12
N ALA A 89 7.04 -1.79 -11.32
CA ALA A 89 6.11 -0.88 -10.64
C ALA A 89 6.45 0.56 -11.06
N MET A 90 5.74 1.10 -12.05
CA MET A 90 6.06 2.39 -12.68
C MET A 90 4.88 3.35 -12.59
N GLY A 91 5.17 4.64 -12.39
CA GLY A 91 4.14 5.67 -12.34
C GLY A 91 3.04 5.32 -11.34
N GLY A 92 1.78 5.31 -11.79
CA GLY A 92 0.65 4.89 -10.96
C GLY A 92 0.81 3.51 -10.30
N GLY A 93 1.58 2.59 -10.90
CA GLY A 93 1.92 1.30 -10.28
C GLY A 93 2.82 1.45 -9.06
N MET A 94 3.83 2.33 -9.13
CA MET A 94 4.63 2.68 -7.96
C MET A 94 3.78 3.43 -6.93
N GLU A 95 2.87 4.30 -7.35
CA GLU A 95 1.99 5.05 -6.44
C GLU A 95 1.03 4.14 -5.67
N ILE A 96 0.55 3.03 -6.30
CA ILE A 96 -0.20 1.97 -5.60
C ILE A 96 0.69 1.32 -4.53
N ALA A 97 1.91 0.91 -4.90
CA ALA A 97 2.83 0.28 -3.95
C ALA A 97 3.15 1.21 -2.76
N LEU A 98 3.42 2.50 -3.02
CA LEU A 98 3.65 3.52 -1.98
C LEU A 98 2.42 3.79 -1.09
N ALA A 99 1.22 3.49 -1.56
CA ALA A 99 -0.01 3.62 -0.77
C ALA A 99 -0.27 2.39 0.12
N CYS A 100 0.44 1.28 -0.09
CA CYS A 100 0.42 0.12 0.80
C CYS A 100 1.34 0.37 2.01
N ASP A 101 1.10 -0.38 3.10
CA ASP A 101 1.86 -0.23 4.35
C ASP A 101 3.22 -0.93 4.30
N LEU A 102 3.27 -2.04 3.58
CA LEU A 102 4.49 -2.84 3.39
C LEU A 102 4.68 -3.18 1.92
N ILE A 103 5.93 -3.25 1.49
CA ILE A 103 6.31 -3.67 0.14
C ILE A 103 7.30 -4.82 0.24
N ILE A 104 6.90 -5.97 -0.30
CA ILE A 104 7.78 -7.12 -0.54
C ILE A 104 8.01 -7.20 -2.04
N ALA A 105 9.24 -7.29 -2.47
CA ALA A 105 9.57 -7.26 -3.90
C ALA A 105 10.35 -8.51 -4.33
N SER A 106 10.11 -8.99 -5.54
CA SER A 106 11.02 -9.94 -6.18
C SER A 106 12.31 -9.24 -6.63
N SER A 107 13.41 -9.96 -6.71
CA SER A 107 14.73 -9.41 -7.07
C SER A 107 14.76 -8.73 -8.44
N ASN A 108 13.88 -9.12 -9.36
CA ASN A 108 13.71 -8.50 -10.68
C ASN A 108 12.80 -7.26 -10.69
N ALA A 109 12.23 -6.87 -9.55
CA ALA A 109 11.35 -5.70 -9.48
C ALA A 109 12.10 -4.40 -9.74
N LYS A 110 11.40 -3.45 -10.38
CA LYS A 110 11.92 -2.13 -10.72
C LYS A 110 10.89 -1.08 -10.37
N PHE A 111 11.35 0.01 -9.78
CA PHE A 111 10.52 1.10 -9.29
C PHE A 111 10.89 2.40 -9.99
N ALA A 112 9.92 3.19 -10.43
CA ALA A 112 10.15 4.55 -10.93
C ALA A 112 8.88 5.39 -10.91
N LEU A 113 9.07 6.72 -10.86
CA LEU A 113 8.07 7.73 -11.21
C LEU A 113 8.53 8.44 -12.49
N PRO A 114 8.32 7.83 -13.67
CA PRO A 114 8.88 8.31 -14.93
C PRO A 114 8.02 9.38 -15.62
N GLU A 115 6.98 9.88 -14.97
CA GLU A 115 6.01 10.84 -15.50
C GLU A 115 6.65 12.05 -16.16
N PRO A 116 7.75 12.65 -15.65
CA PRO A 116 8.38 13.82 -16.31
C PRO A 116 8.88 13.54 -17.73
N LYS A 117 9.23 12.27 -18.04
CA LYS A 117 9.68 11.88 -19.39
C LYS A 117 8.56 11.91 -20.44
N VAL A 118 7.32 11.96 -20.00
CA VAL A 118 6.12 12.01 -20.89
C VAL A 118 5.27 13.24 -20.61
N GLY A 119 5.82 14.27 -19.94
CA GLY A 119 5.14 15.55 -19.68
C GLY A 119 4.03 15.45 -18.65
N LEU A 120 4.08 14.44 -17.76
CA LEU A 120 3.12 14.23 -16.67
C LEU A 120 3.82 14.41 -15.31
N ALA A 121 3.05 14.25 -14.24
CA ALA A 121 3.53 14.21 -12.86
C ALA A 121 2.84 13.08 -12.08
N ALA A 122 3.49 12.58 -11.02
CA ALA A 122 2.99 11.49 -10.16
C ALA A 122 1.90 12.01 -9.21
N LEU A 123 0.71 12.27 -9.77
CA LEU A 123 -0.41 12.95 -9.10
C LEU A 123 -1.26 12.04 -8.20
N ALA A 124 -1.05 10.72 -8.28
CA ALA A 124 -1.75 9.78 -7.42
C ALA A 124 -1.05 9.56 -6.06
N GLY A 125 -0.31 10.55 -5.61
CA GLY A 125 0.33 10.59 -4.29
C GLY A 125 1.82 10.25 -4.26
N GLY A 126 2.44 9.97 -5.42
CA GLY A 126 3.85 9.68 -5.51
C GLY A 126 4.72 10.84 -5.03
N MET A 127 4.39 12.06 -5.46
CA MET A 127 5.10 13.27 -5.04
C MET A 127 4.97 13.57 -3.54
N GLN A 128 3.92 13.10 -2.88
CA GLN A 128 3.69 13.30 -1.46
C GLN A 128 4.27 12.18 -0.60
N ARG A 129 4.09 10.90 -1.04
CA ARG A 129 4.51 9.74 -0.25
C ARG A 129 6.00 9.47 -0.34
N LEU A 130 6.57 9.52 -1.55
CA LEU A 130 7.97 9.15 -1.73
C LEU A 130 8.93 10.00 -0.86
N PRO A 131 8.82 11.36 -0.83
CA PRO A 131 9.69 12.17 0.04
C PRO A 131 9.52 11.91 1.54
N ARG A 132 8.30 11.52 1.96
CA ARG A 132 8.03 11.16 3.36
C ARG A 132 8.65 9.83 3.75
N GLN A 133 8.77 8.89 2.80
CA GLN A 133 9.28 7.54 3.05
C GLN A 133 10.80 7.45 2.94
N ILE A 134 11.41 8.09 1.94
CA ILE A 134 12.87 7.94 1.68
C ILE A 134 13.67 9.25 1.82
N GLY A 135 13.02 10.30 2.27
CA GLY A 135 13.64 11.62 2.40
C GLY A 135 13.74 12.39 1.07
N MET A 136 13.79 13.72 1.18
CA MET A 136 13.64 14.65 0.04
C MET A 136 14.70 14.41 -1.05
N LYS A 137 15.98 14.21 -0.72
CA LYS A 137 17.05 14.12 -1.72
C LYS A 137 16.94 12.88 -2.59
N ASN A 138 16.68 11.73 -1.99
CA ASN A 138 16.48 10.47 -2.71
C ASN A 138 15.23 10.54 -3.59
N ALA A 139 14.12 11.04 -3.04
CA ALA A 139 12.87 11.20 -3.76
C ALA A 139 13.01 12.16 -4.97
N MET A 140 13.65 13.33 -4.79
CA MET A 140 13.88 14.27 -5.88
C MET A 140 14.78 13.68 -6.98
N GLY A 141 15.81 12.89 -6.60
CA GLY A 141 16.63 12.16 -7.57
C GLY A 141 15.82 11.23 -8.47
N MET A 142 14.83 10.53 -7.91
CA MET A 142 13.93 9.68 -8.68
C MET A 142 12.90 10.49 -9.49
N MET A 143 12.20 11.42 -8.85
CA MET A 143 11.08 12.15 -9.46
C MET A 143 11.51 13.11 -10.56
N LEU A 144 12.65 13.81 -10.41
CA LEU A 144 13.09 14.79 -11.43
C LEU A 144 13.72 14.12 -12.65
N THR A 145 14.33 12.95 -12.49
CA THR A 145 15.00 12.24 -13.58
C THR A 145 14.13 11.13 -14.18
N GLY A 146 13.11 10.67 -13.46
CA GLY A 146 12.33 9.49 -13.82
C GLY A 146 13.21 8.24 -13.92
N ARG A 147 14.31 8.16 -13.13
CA ARG A 147 15.21 7.01 -13.16
C ARG A 147 14.53 5.78 -12.57
N HIS A 148 14.99 4.63 -13.03
CA HIS A 148 14.58 3.35 -12.47
C HIS A 148 15.47 3.02 -11.27
N VAL A 149 14.88 2.37 -10.28
CA VAL A 149 15.53 1.84 -9.09
C VAL A 149 15.25 0.35 -9.03
N GLU A 150 16.31 -0.45 -8.99
CA GLU A 150 16.23 -1.91 -8.86
C GLU A 150 15.81 -2.30 -7.43
N ALA A 151 15.31 -3.51 -7.24
CA ALA A 151 14.78 -3.98 -5.95
C ALA A 151 15.79 -3.84 -4.79
N ALA A 152 17.06 -4.15 -5.02
CA ALA A 152 18.11 -4.04 -4.00
C ALA A 152 18.32 -2.58 -3.56
N GLU A 153 18.44 -1.65 -4.52
CA GLU A 153 18.54 -0.21 -4.20
C GLU A 153 17.27 0.30 -3.53
N ALA A 154 16.08 -0.16 -3.97
CA ALA A 154 14.82 0.23 -3.36
C ALA A 154 14.73 -0.18 -1.88
N LYS A 155 15.30 -1.33 -1.51
CA LYS A 155 15.45 -1.76 -0.12
C LYS A 155 16.42 -0.86 0.65
N GLU A 156 17.57 -0.53 0.09
CA GLU A 156 18.55 0.37 0.72
C GLU A 156 17.97 1.77 0.93
N LEU A 157 17.17 2.27 0.00
CA LEU A 157 16.47 3.56 0.12
C LEU A 157 15.32 3.55 1.12
N GLY A 158 14.83 2.38 1.54
CA GLY A 158 13.69 2.25 2.45
C GLY A 158 12.32 2.26 1.75
N ILE A 159 12.26 2.06 0.44
CA ILE A 159 11.01 1.85 -0.31
C ILE A 159 10.46 0.44 -0.04
N VAL A 160 11.34 -0.56 -0.03
CA VAL A 160 10.99 -1.99 0.07
C VAL A 160 11.41 -2.53 1.42
N ASN A 161 10.50 -3.22 2.11
CA ASN A 161 10.77 -3.88 3.39
C ASN A 161 11.65 -5.12 3.21
N GLU A 162 11.39 -5.91 2.16
CA GLU A 162 12.12 -7.14 1.90
C GLU A 162 12.18 -7.46 0.41
N VAL A 163 13.34 -7.99 -0.01
CA VAL A 163 13.52 -8.53 -1.37
C VAL A 163 13.67 -10.04 -1.29
N VAL A 164 12.89 -10.76 -2.10
CA VAL A 164 13.01 -12.21 -2.27
C VAL A 164 13.74 -12.54 -3.57
N GLU A 165 14.54 -13.59 -3.55
CA GLU A 165 15.39 -13.97 -4.69
C GLU A 165 14.57 -14.46 -5.89
N SER A 166 13.49 -15.18 -5.63
CA SER A 166 12.64 -15.74 -6.68
C SER A 166 11.24 -15.16 -6.62
N GLN A 167 10.64 -14.97 -7.78
CA GLN A 167 9.26 -14.55 -7.90
C GLN A 167 8.28 -15.62 -7.36
N ALA A 168 8.67 -16.90 -7.43
CA ALA A 168 7.86 -17.99 -6.87
C ALA A 168 7.67 -17.84 -5.36
N ASP A 169 8.68 -17.33 -4.66
CA ASP A 169 8.64 -17.17 -3.20
C ASP A 169 7.91 -15.89 -2.76
N LEU A 170 7.65 -14.96 -3.68
CA LEU A 170 7.10 -13.64 -3.37
C LEU A 170 5.78 -13.71 -2.61
N MET A 171 4.83 -14.49 -3.12
CA MET A 171 3.50 -14.58 -2.51
C MET A 171 3.53 -15.33 -1.18
N ASP A 172 4.39 -16.34 -1.05
CA ASP A 172 4.54 -17.07 0.20
C ASP A 172 5.16 -16.16 1.26
N ARG A 173 6.14 -15.35 0.88
CA ARG A 173 6.75 -14.38 1.79
C ARG A 173 5.77 -13.25 2.18
N ALA A 174 4.97 -12.76 1.24
CA ALA A 174 3.91 -11.79 1.56
C ALA A 174 2.85 -12.37 2.52
N ARG A 175 2.50 -13.66 2.36
CA ARG A 175 1.62 -14.37 3.29
C ARG A 175 2.27 -14.58 4.66
N ASP A 176 3.60 -14.80 4.73
CA ASP A 176 4.32 -14.88 6.00
C ASP A 176 4.23 -13.57 6.79
N TRP A 177 4.38 -12.44 6.10
CA TRP A 177 4.18 -11.12 6.71
C TRP A 177 2.72 -10.94 7.16
N ALA A 178 1.75 -11.33 6.34
CA ALA A 178 0.34 -11.27 6.70
C ALA A 178 0.05 -12.11 7.97
N ARG A 179 0.56 -13.36 8.04
CA ARG A 179 0.40 -14.22 9.24
C ARG A 179 1.02 -13.59 10.50
N GLN A 180 2.15 -12.90 10.40
CA GLN A 180 2.74 -12.18 11.53
C GLN A 180 1.85 -11.03 11.99
N ILE A 181 1.20 -10.33 11.05
CA ILE A 181 0.23 -9.28 11.36
C ILE A 181 -1.03 -9.88 11.99
N GLU A 182 -1.57 -10.97 11.44
CA GLU A 182 -2.76 -11.66 11.96
C GLU A 182 -2.56 -12.26 13.35
N ALA A 183 -1.32 -12.54 13.75
CA ALA A 183 -1.00 -12.96 15.11
C ALA A 183 -1.14 -11.84 16.16
N CYS A 184 -1.28 -10.59 15.73
CA CYS A 184 -1.48 -9.42 16.57
C CYS A 184 -2.95 -9.00 16.59
N SER A 185 -3.38 -8.26 17.64
CA SER A 185 -4.75 -7.73 17.71
C SER A 185 -5.05 -6.83 16.51
N PRO A 186 -6.09 -7.14 15.71
CA PRO A 186 -6.52 -6.28 14.61
C PRO A 186 -6.87 -4.86 15.05
N MET A 187 -7.44 -4.70 16.25
CA MET A 187 -7.78 -3.39 16.79
C MET A 187 -6.53 -2.56 17.11
N SER A 188 -5.50 -3.18 17.70
CA SER A 188 -4.22 -2.51 17.94
C SER A 188 -3.52 -2.12 16.64
N ILE A 189 -3.58 -2.97 15.61
CA ILE A 189 -2.98 -2.67 14.29
C ILE A 189 -3.69 -1.50 13.63
N ARG A 190 -5.03 -1.46 13.64
CA ARG A 190 -5.82 -0.35 13.08
C ARG A 190 -5.49 0.97 13.77
N ALA A 191 -5.41 0.97 15.11
CA ALA A 191 -5.02 2.13 15.88
C ALA A 191 -3.58 2.58 15.55
N THR A 192 -2.64 1.63 15.49
CA THR A 192 -1.24 1.92 15.15
C THR A 192 -1.12 2.54 13.76
N LYS A 193 -1.80 1.98 12.76
CA LYS A 193 -1.77 2.51 11.39
C LYS A 193 -2.34 3.92 11.32
N GLN A 194 -3.53 4.15 11.88
CA GLN A 194 -4.15 5.47 11.89
C GLN A 194 -3.24 6.51 12.53
N VAL A 195 -2.75 6.25 13.75
CA VAL A 195 -1.88 7.19 14.45
C VAL A 195 -0.60 7.46 13.68
N ALA A 196 0.06 6.40 13.15
CA ALA A 196 1.32 6.55 12.42
C ALA A 196 1.17 7.45 11.18
N TYR A 197 0.07 7.31 10.42
CA TYR A 197 -0.14 8.13 9.21
C TYR A 197 -0.70 9.52 9.51
N GLU A 198 -1.70 9.64 10.37
CA GLU A 198 -2.35 10.93 10.65
C GLU A 198 -1.45 11.86 11.44
N SER A 199 -0.62 11.32 12.35
CA SER A 199 0.34 12.11 13.13
C SER A 199 1.35 12.89 12.27
N LEU A 200 1.65 12.41 11.07
CA LEU A 200 2.54 13.11 10.13
C LEU A 200 1.95 14.43 9.59
N ASN A 201 0.67 14.67 9.81
CA ASN A 201 -0.02 15.90 9.40
C ASN A 201 -0.19 16.90 10.54
N GLU A 202 0.18 16.53 11.76
CA GLU A 202 0.09 17.40 12.93
C GLU A 202 1.26 18.38 12.99
N ALA A 203 1.01 19.57 13.57
CA ALA A 203 1.99 20.65 13.64
C ALA A 203 3.19 20.32 14.55
N SER A 204 3.01 19.44 15.53
CA SER A 204 4.06 19.01 16.46
C SER A 204 3.76 17.62 17.03
N LEU A 205 4.75 17.00 17.64
CA LEU A 205 4.57 15.74 18.36
C LEU A 205 3.59 15.90 19.53
N GLU A 206 3.63 17.04 20.24
CA GLU A 206 2.72 17.33 21.34
C GLU A 206 1.27 17.42 20.84
N ALA A 207 1.03 18.11 19.71
CA ALA A 207 -0.29 18.18 19.08
C ALA A 207 -0.78 16.77 18.69
N SER A 208 0.07 15.97 18.05
CA SER A 208 -0.24 14.60 17.66
C SER A 208 -0.60 13.71 18.87
N MET A 209 0.18 13.77 19.95
CA MET A 209 -0.09 12.97 21.16
C MET A 209 -1.36 13.41 21.89
N SER A 210 -1.86 14.62 21.65
CA SER A 210 -3.10 15.17 22.22
C SER A 210 -4.31 15.01 21.30
N SER A 211 -4.09 14.58 20.04
CA SER A 211 -5.15 14.40 19.04
C SER A 211 -6.02 13.19 19.36
N GLN A 212 -7.29 13.27 18.91
CA GLN A 212 -8.27 12.19 19.05
C GLN A 212 -8.21 11.30 17.78
N TYR A 213 -7.91 10.03 17.96
CA TYR A 213 -7.87 9.04 16.87
C TYR A 213 -8.99 8.02 17.08
N THR A 214 -9.89 7.89 16.11
CA THR A 214 -11.09 7.03 16.25
C THR A 214 -10.70 5.57 16.49
N ALA A 215 -9.72 5.03 15.75
CA ALA A 215 -9.30 3.65 15.95
C ALA A 215 -8.63 3.40 17.32
N VAL A 216 -8.07 4.43 17.97
CA VAL A 216 -7.58 4.32 19.37
C VAL A 216 -8.76 4.22 20.33
N HIS A 217 -9.81 5.03 20.12
CA HIS A 217 -11.03 4.94 20.91
C HIS A 217 -11.70 3.56 20.75
N ASP A 218 -11.80 3.09 19.51
CA ASP A 218 -12.36 1.77 19.20
C ASP A 218 -11.55 0.65 19.87
N LEU A 219 -10.21 0.74 19.87
CA LEU A 219 -9.33 -0.20 20.56
C LEU A 219 -9.67 -0.29 22.06
N PHE A 220 -9.77 0.85 22.75
CA PHE A 220 -10.08 0.86 24.19
C PHE A 220 -11.44 0.25 24.54
N SER A 221 -12.36 0.23 23.58
CA SER A 221 -13.72 -0.32 23.74
C SER A 221 -13.85 -1.75 23.28
N SER A 222 -12.77 -2.34 22.71
CA SER A 222 -12.79 -3.65 22.05
C SER A 222 -12.63 -4.83 22.99
N GLU A 223 -13.11 -6.00 22.57
CA GLU A 223 -12.83 -7.28 23.24
C GLU A 223 -11.33 -7.58 23.24
N ASP A 224 -10.61 -7.22 22.17
CA ASP A 224 -9.17 -7.44 22.03
C ASP A 224 -8.35 -6.71 23.09
N PHE A 225 -8.81 -5.53 23.55
CA PHE A 225 -8.14 -4.77 24.61
C PHE A 225 -8.12 -5.50 25.95
N VAL A 226 -9.13 -6.33 26.19
CA VAL A 226 -9.24 -7.17 27.40
C VAL A 226 -8.52 -8.51 27.19
N GLU A 227 -8.70 -9.13 26.04
CA GLU A 227 -8.15 -10.47 25.75
C GLU A 227 -6.62 -10.48 25.82
N GLY A 228 -5.95 -9.47 25.28
CA GLY A 228 -4.48 -9.44 25.23
C GLY A 228 -3.81 -9.59 26.59
N PRO A 229 -4.09 -8.72 27.58
CA PRO A 229 -3.55 -8.82 28.94
C PRO A 229 -3.94 -10.13 29.65
N VAL A 230 -5.16 -10.63 29.45
CA VAL A 230 -5.64 -11.88 30.04
C VAL A 230 -4.85 -13.07 29.49
N ALA A 231 -4.77 -13.19 28.17
CA ALA A 231 -4.01 -14.27 27.52
C ALA A 231 -2.54 -14.28 27.92
N PHE A 232 -1.93 -13.08 28.02
CA PHE A 232 -0.56 -12.91 28.49
C PHE A 232 -0.37 -13.40 29.95
N ALA A 233 -1.28 -13.02 30.87
CA ALA A 233 -1.21 -13.45 32.25
C ALA A 233 -1.42 -14.97 32.42
N GLU A 234 -2.28 -15.55 31.59
CA GLU A 234 -2.56 -17.00 31.56
C GLU A 234 -1.52 -17.80 30.76
N LYS A 235 -0.55 -17.16 30.12
CA LYS A 235 0.49 -17.78 29.26
C LYS A 235 -0.10 -18.63 28.13
N ARG A 236 -1.19 -18.19 27.51
CA ARG A 236 -1.83 -18.81 26.35
C ARG A 236 -1.79 -17.88 25.13
N ALA A 237 -2.00 -18.45 23.97
CA ALA A 237 -2.22 -17.63 22.77
C ALA A 237 -3.52 -16.83 22.91
N PRO A 238 -3.52 -15.55 22.47
CA PRO A 238 -4.73 -14.75 22.44
C PRO A 238 -5.70 -15.23 21.35
N ASN A 239 -6.98 -14.98 21.58
CA ASN A 239 -8.05 -15.27 20.63
C ASN A 239 -8.68 -13.96 20.14
N TRP A 240 -8.02 -13.28 19.23
CA TRP A 240 -8.43 -11.99 18.71
C TRP A 240 -9.80 -12.05 18.04
N LYS A 241 -10.61 -11.03 18.24
CA LYS A 241 -11.95 -10.88 17.65
C LYS A 241 -12.01 -9.76 16.61
N GLY A 242 -11.11 -8.77 16.68
CA GLY A 242 -11.08 -7.62 15.80
C GLY A 242 -12.25 -6.65 16.00
N LYS A 243 -12.88 -6.69 17.16
CA LYS A 243 -14.04 -5.86 17.53
C LYS A 243 -14.08 -5.57 19.02
#